data_499b4fdb206c54be99ede251b7bb2fc2
#
_entry.id   499b4fdb206c54be99ede251b7bb2fc2
#
_cell.length_a   1.000
_cell.length_b   1.000
_cell.length_c   1.000
_cell.angle_alpha   90.00
_cell.angle_beta   90.00
_cell.angle_gamma   90.00
#
_symmetry.space_group_name_H-M   'P 1'
#
loop_
_entity.id
_entity.type
_entity.pdbx_description
1 polymer ?
#
loop_
_entity_poly.entity_id
_entity_poly.type
_entity_poly.pdbx_seq_one_letter_code
_entity_poly.pdbx_strand_id
1 'polypeptide(L)'
;MTSQAVRDPFADHLITPQNSAFLLIDWQPTQISTVRSMNQDLLLRNAVSTVRTVKAYGVPVVHSTVNVASGQQQPTVPELAELVQDDDPLDRTTMNSWEDVQFVDAVRATGRRKLILCALWTEICMAFAALDALREGYEVYPVVDAIGGTSLEAHRAGLQRTVRAGAQPISWVSLAGELQRDWARLETVPALVEIVLTDRLLKESTEVEAPV
;
A
#
# COMPACT_ATOMS: atom_id res chain seq x y z
N MET A 1 22.77 20.87 -3.37
CA MET A 1 22.09 21.25 -4.63
C MET A 1 21.02 20.21 -4.86
N THR A 2 19.74 20.61 -4.91
CA THR A 2 18.65 19.73 -5.31
C THR A 2 18.62 19.64 -6.83
N SER A 3 18.37 18.46 -7.41
CA SER A 3 18.18 18.34 -8.84
C SER A 3 16.96 19.14 -9.28
N GLN A 4 17.04 19.74 -10.45
CA GLN A 4 15.90 20.42 -11.04
C GLN A 4 14.90 19.35 -11.54
N ALA A 5 13.63 19.49 -11.20
CA ALA A 5 12.59 18.58 -11.67
C ALA A 5 12.49 18.67 -13.21
N VAL A 6 12.62 17.51 -13.86
CA VAL A 6 12.55 17.40 -15.33
C VAL A 6 11.08 17.33 -15.82
N ARG A 7 10.18 16.90 -14.94
CA ARG A 7 8.75 16.71 -15.22
C ARG A 7 7.89 17.40 -14.18
N ASP A 8 6.68 17.77 -14.57
CA ASP A 8 5.66 18.23 -13.64
C ASP A 8 5.27 17.08 -12.69
N PRO A 9 5.44 17.22 -11.35
CA PRO A 9 5.14 16.16 -10.41
C PRO A 9 3.66 15.77 -10.35
N PHE A 10 2.74 16.64 -10.78
CA PHE A 10 1.31 16.31 -10.84
C PHE A 10 0.96 15.47 -12.08
N ALA A 11 1.71 15.61 -13.18
CA ALA A 11 1.50 14.90 -14.45
C ALA A 11 2.56 13.84 -14.75
N ASP A 12 3.46 13.55 -13.80
CA ASP A 12 4.51 12.55 -13.97
C ASP A 12 3.90 11.14 -14.18
N HIS A 13 4.47 10.37 -15.12
CA HIS A 13 4.06 8.99 -15.36
C HIS A 13 4.45 8.05 -14.21
N LEU A 14 5.49 8.35 -13.44
CA LEU A 14 5.84 7.64 -12.21
C LEU A 14 5.08 8.21 -11.01
N ILE A 15 5.12 7.50 -9.88
CA ILE A 15 4.50 7.93 -8.63
C ILE A 15 5.26 9.11 -8.03
N THR A 16 4.51 10.12 -7.59
CA THR A 16 5.02 11.26 -6.81
C THR A 16 4.08 11.54 -5.63
N PRO A 17 4.54 12.26 -4.60
CA PRO A 17 3.64 12.68 -3.51
C PRO A 17 2.49 13.58 -3.99
N GLN A 18 2.66 14.28 -5.11
CA GLN A 18 1.67 15.21 -5.65
C GLN A 18 0.61 14.54 -6.51
N ASN A 19 0.89 13.37 -7.11
CA ASN A 19 -0.05 12.70 -8.00
C ASN A 19 -0.67 11.44 -7.43
N SER A 20 -0.27 11.01 -6.21
CA SER A 20 -0.70 9.73 -5.63
C SER A 20 -1.36 9.86 -4.26
N ALA A 21 -2.24 8.91 -3.94
CA ALA A 21 -2.78 8.64 -2.61
C ALA A 21 -2.56 7.17 -2.26
N PHE A 22 -2.45 6.87 -0.97
CA PHE A 22 -2.24 5.53 -0.45
C PHE A 22 -3.52 5.01 0.21
N LEU A 23 -3.93 3.80 -0.15
CA LEU A 23 -5.10 3.13 0.39
C LEU A 23 -4.66 1.95 1.26
N LEU A 24 -4.88 2.07 2.59
CA LEU A 24 -4.65 1.02 3.56
C LEU A 24 -6.00 0.36 3.89
N ILE A 25 -6.21 -0.88 3.44
CA ILE A 25 -7.53 -1.52 3.50
C ILE A 25 -7.45 -2.86 4.23
N ASP A 26 -8.24 -3.01 5.31
CA ASP A 26 -8.51 -4.25 6.03
C ASP A 26 -7.26 -4.95 6.63
N TRP A 27 -6.33 -4.19 7.15
CA TRP A 27 -5.16 -4.71 7.86
C TRP A 27 -5.51 -5.10 9.31
N GLN A 28 -6.40 -6.06 9.44
CA GLN A 28 -6.98 -6.54 10.69
C GLN A 28 -6.46 -7.95 11.03
N PRO A 29 -6.45 -8.36 12.31
CA PRO A 29 -5.88 -9.65 12.74
C PRO A 29 -6.43 -10.86 11.98
N THR A 30 -7.74 -10.90 11.71
CA THR A 30 -8.39 -12.01 10.98
C THR A 30 -7.84 -12.14 9.56
N GLN A 31 -7.72 -11.01 8.83
CA GLN A 31 -7.23 -11.00 7.47
C GLN A 31 -5.78 -11.46 7.40
N ILE A 32 -4.93 -10.93 8.29
CA ILE A 32 -3.51 -11.32 8.34
C ILE A 32 -3.35 -12.81 8.67
N SER A 33 -4.03 -13.29 9.71
CA SER A 33 -3.90 -14.67 10.18
C SER A 33 -4.33 -15.73 9.17
N THR A 34 -5.11 -15.36 8.17
CA THR A 34 -5.61 -16.24 7.11
C THR A 34 -4.83 -16.14 5.80
N VAL A 35 -3.85 -15.25 5.69
CA VAL A 35 -2.95 -15.21 4.52
C VAL A 35 -2.11 -16.48 4.46
N ARG A 36 -2.04 -17.07 3.24
CA ARG A 36 -1.26 -18.27 2.93
C ARG A 36 -0.38 -18.11 1.69
N SER A 37 -0.45 -16.97 1.02
CA SER A 37 0.33 -16.71 -0.19
C SER A 37 1.78 -16.31 0.09
N MET A 38 2.08 -15.88 1.32
CA MET A 38 3.43 -15.53 1.76
C MET A 38 3.54 -15.60 3.30
N ASN A 39 4.75 -15.49 3.82
CA ASN A 39 4.98 -15.43 5.26
C ASN A 39 4.31 -14.17 5.86
N GLN A 40 3.54 -14.35 6.93
CA GLN A 40 2.72 -13.28 7.54
C GLN A 40 3.58 -12.18 8.20
N ASP A 41 4.70 -12.55 8.83
CA ASP A 41 5.62 -11.58 9.46
C ASP A 41 6.32 -10.74 8.38
N LEU A 42 6.72 -11.36 7.27
CA LEU A 42 7.28 -10.65 6.13
C LEU A 42 6.26 -9.71 5.51
N LEU A 43 5.03 -10.16 5.34
CA LEU A 43 3.92 -9.37 4.82
C LEU A 43 3.67 -8.12 5.69
N LEU A 44 3.54 -8.31 7.01
CA LEU A 44 3.32 -7.21 7.96
C LEU A 44 4.49 -6.21 7.96
N ARG A 45 5.73 -6.72 7.99
CA ARG A 45 6.92 -5.87 7.89
C ARG A 45 6.94 -5.05 6.59
N ASN A 46 6.59 -5.64 5.43
CA ASN A 46 6.52 -4.93 4.16
C ASN A 46 5.44 -3.85 4.17
N ALA A 47 4.29 -4.14 4.77
CA ALA A 47 3.22 -3.16 4.93
C ALA A 47 3.66 -1.99 5.83
N VAL A 48 4.28 -2.27 6.97
CA VAL A 48 4.86 -1.25 7.86
C VAL A 48 5.86 -0.37 7.10
N SER A 49 6.79 -0.98 6.34
CA SER A 49 7.75 -0.23 5.54
C SER A 49 7.08 0.61 4.45
N THR A 50 6.01 0.08 3.83
CA THR A 50 5.20 0.81 2.85
C THR A 50 4.54 2.04 3.49
N VAL A 51 3.86 1.86 4.63
CA VAL A 51 3.19 2.97 5.35
C VAL A 51 4.21 4.01 5.81
N ARG A 52 5.32 3.60 6.42
CA ARG A 52 6.40 4.52 6.81
C ARG A 52 6.92 5.32 5.61
N THR A 53 7.09 4.65 4.47
CA THR A 53 7.50 5.32 3.23
C THR A 53 6.50 6.38 2.82
N VAL A 54 5.23 6.04 2.62
CA VAL A 54 4.23 7.02 2.14
C VAL A 54 4.03 8.19 3.11
N LYS A 55 4.08 7.94 4.43
CA LYS A 55 4.02 9.00 5.46
C LYS A 55 5.24 9.91 5.41
N ALA A 56 6.46 9.37 5.26
CA ALA A 56 7.70 10.15 5.18
C ALA A 56 7.73 11.11 3.99
N TYR A 57 7.05 10.76 2.89
CA TYR A 57 6.95 11.60 1.70
C TYR A 57 5.66 12.44 1.62
N GLY A 58 4.82 12.42 2.65
CA GLY A 58 3.60 13.22 2.71
C GLY A 58 2.53 12.80 1.69
N VAL A 59 2.50 11.52 1.30
CA VAL A 59 1.41 10.97 0.46
C VAL A 59 0.15 10.87 1.33
N PRO A 60 -1.00 11.43 0.90
CA PRO A 60 -2.24 11.31 1.65
C PRO A 60 -2.68 9.85 1.79
N VAL A 61 -3.15 9.49 2.99
CA VAL A 61 -3.58 8.14 3.34
C VAL A 61 -5.10 8.11 3.46
N VAL A 62 -5.73 7.09 2.88
CA VAL A 62 -7.12 6.71 3.16
C VAL A 62 -7.10 5.36 3.83
N HIS A 63 -7.51 5.31 5.10
CA HIS A 63 -7.50 4.13 5.94
C HIS A 63 -8.91 3.55 6.05
N SER A 64 -9.07 2.25 5.84
CA SER A 64 -10.36 1.57 5.94
C SER A 64 -10.27 0.26 6.68
N THR A 65 -11.33 -0.05 7.44
CA THR A 65 -11.55 -1.33 8.13
C THR A 65 -12.89 -1.93 7.73
N VAL A 66 -13.13 -3.18 8.09
CA VAL A 66 -14.41 -3.85 7.86
C VAL A 66 -14.96 -4.46 9.15
N ASN A 67 -16.24 -4.18 9.45
CA ASN A 67 -17.01 -4.78 10.57
C ASN A 67 -16.42 -4.55 11.98
N VAL A 68 -15.70 -3.48 12.23
CA VAL A 68 -15.20 -3.13 13.57
C VAL A 68 -16.34 -2.60 14.45
N ALA A 69 -17.13 -1.66 13.94
CA ALA A 69 -18.25 -1.07 14.65
C ALA A 69 -19.35 -2.09 15.00
N SER A 70 -19.48 -3.15 14.22
CA SER A 70 -20.40 -4.27 14.50
C SER A 70 -19.87 -5.23 15.60
N GLY A 71 -18.62 -5.10 16.01
CA GLY A 71 -17.94 -6.00 16.95
C GLY A 71 -17.55 -7.36 16.36
N GLN A 72 -17.70 -7.56 15.05
CA GLN A 72 -17.36 -8.84 14.39
C GLN A 72 -15.88 -8.95 14.06
N GLN A 73 -15.19 -7.82 13.88
CA GLN A 73 -13.77 -7.76 13.59
C GLN A 73 -13.03 -6.86 14.58
N GLN A 74 -11.75 -7.09 14.71
CA GLN A 74 -10.87 -6.22 15.51
C GLN A 74 -10.39 -5.03 14.65
N PRO A 75 -9.94 -3.94 15.27
CA PRO A 75 -9.32 -2.82 14.54
C PRO A 75 -8.05 -3.24 13.77
N THR A 76 -7.52 -2.31 13.01
CA THR A 76 -6.19 -2.43 12.37
C THR A 76 -5.14 -2.85 13.40
N VAL A 77 -4.21 -3.73 12.99
CA VAL A 77 -3.14 -4.21 13.88
C VAL A 77 -2.29 -3.04 14.40
N PRO A 78 -1.81 -3.13 15.67
CA PRO A 78 -1.13 -2.01 16.33
C PRO A 78 0.03 -1.44 15.55
N GLU A 79 0.84 -2.28 14.91
CA GLU A 79 2.04 -1.90 14.16
C GLU A 79 1.74 -0.94 12.99
N LEU A 80 0.52 -1.02 12.43
CA LEU A 80 0.07 -0.12 11.38
C LEU A 80 -0.78 1.02 11.94
N ALA A 81 -1.64 0.75 12.93
CA ALA A 81 -2.52 1.74 13.54
C ALA A 81 -1.72 2.93 14.13
N GLU A 82 -0.59 2.66 14.77
CA GLU A 82 0.31 3.69 15.31
C GLU A 82 0.87 4.63 14.23
N LEU A 83 1.09 4.13 13.02
CA LEU A 83 1.62 4.90 11.89
C LEU A 83 0.56 5.77 11.20
N VAL A 84 -0.72 5.41 11.33
CA VAL A 84 -1.86 6.09 10.70
C VAL A 84 -2.84 6.65 11.73
N GLN A 85 -2.38 6.94 12.94
CA GLN A 85 -3.21 7.44 14.04
C GLN A 85 -3.93 8.77 13.75
N ASP A 86 -3.40 9.55 12.79
CA ASP A 86 -3.99 10.80 12.33
C ASP A 86 -5.00 10.60 11.18
N ASP A 87 -5.13 9.37 10.68
CA ASP A 87 -5.99 9.00 9.57
C ASP A 87 -7.11 8.08 10.11
N ASP A 88 -8.20 8.65 10.60
CA ASP A 88 -9.32 7.90 11.18
C ASP A 88 -9.81 6.79 10.23
N PRO A 89 -9.97 5.55 10.71
CA PRO A 89 -10.40 4.45 9.86
C PRO A 89 -11.86 4.60 9.45
N LEU A 90 -12.11 4.50 8.16
CA LEU A 90 -13.46 4.39 7.60
C LEU A 90 -13.92 2.93 7.74
N ASP A 91 -14.74 2.65 8.75
CA ASP A 91 -15.27 1.31 8.98
C ASP A 91 -16.51 1.06 8.14
N ARG A 92 -16.55 -0.06 7.45
CA ARG A 92 -17.63 -0.43 6.53
C ARG A 92 -18.09 -1.88 6.74
N THR A 93 -19.18 -2.25 6.11
CA THR A 93 -19.69 -3.64 6.07
C THR A 93 -19.55 -4.29 4.69
N THR A 94 -19.30 -3.49 3.65
CA THR A 94 -19.10 -3.99 2.28
C THR A 94 -17.76 -4.69 2.12
N MET A 95 -17.70 -5.76 1.35
CA MET A 95 -16.42 -6.43 1.00
C MET A 95 -15.58 -5.56 0.07
N ASN A 96 -16.24 -4.86 -0.83
CA ASN A 96 -15.62 -3.92 -1.74
C ASN A 96 -15.68 -2.51 -1.12
N SER A 97 -14.54 -1.94 -0.79
CA SER A 97 -14.48 -0.58 -0.22
C SER A 97 -15.02 0.47 -1.20
N TRP A 98 -15.01 0.20 -2.50
CA TRP A 98 -15.56 1.09 -3.52
C TRP A 98 -17.09 1.13 -3.53
N GLU A 99 -17.78 0.20 -2.84
CA GLU A 99 -19.22 0.22 -2.60
C GLU A 99 -19.61 0.98 -1.32
N ASP A 100 -18.65 1.59 -0.63
CA ASP A 100 -18.86 2.47 0.50
C ASP A 100 -18.68 3.94 0.09
N VAL A 101 -19.72 4.75 0.28
CA VAL A 101 -19.72 6.16 -0.14
C VAL A 101 -18.68 6.98 0.59
N GLN A 102 -18.49 6.75 1.90
CA GLN A 102 -17.53 7.53 2.69
C GLN A 102 -16.09 7.24 2.23
N PHE A 103 -15.80 5.97 1.94
CA PHE A 103 -14.49 5.59 1.41
C PHE A 103 -14.21 6.25 0.05
N VAL A 104 -15.15 6.15 -0.89
CA VAL A 104 -15.00 6.73 -2.23
C VAL A 104 -14.87 8.26 -2.16
N ASP A 105 -15.65 8.92 -1.33
CA ASP A 105 -15.57 10.36 -1.14
C ASP A 105 -14.23 10.78 -0.51
N ALA A 106 -13.70 10.01 0.44
CA ALA A 106 -12.37 10.25 1.00
C ALA A 106 -11.26 10.10 -0.07
N VAL A 107 -11.34 9.07 -0.91
CA VAL A 107 -10.39 8.92 -2.04
C VAL A 107 -10.47 10.12 -2.99
N ARG A 108 -11.67 10.52 -3.39
CA ARG A 108 -11.90 11.68 -4.27
C ARG A 108 -11.40 12.99 -3.65
N ALA A 109 -11.58 13.17 -2.34
CA ALA A 109 -11.14 14.34 -1.61
C ALA A 109 -9.61 14.51 -1.64
N THR A 110 -8.83 13.43 -1.82
CA THR A 110 -7.38 13.55 -2.01
C THR A 110 -6.99 14.32 -3.27
N GLY A 111 -7.84 14.36 -4.28
CA GLY A 111 -7.58 14.98 -5.58
C GLY A 111 -6.49 14.25 -6.40
N ARG A 112 -6.12 13.03 -6.02
CA ARG A 112 -5.04 12.26 -6.65
C ARG A 112 -5.57 11.31 -7.71
N ARG A 113 -4.77 11.06 -8.75
CA ARG A 113 -5.13 10.16 -9.83
C ARG A 113 -4.49 8.77 -9.72
N LYS A 114 -3.37 8.66 -9.02
CA LYS A 114 -2.66 7.41 -8.79
C LYS A 114 -2.99 6.88 -7.41
N LEU A 115 -3.42 5.62 -7.33
CA LEU A 115 -3.80 4.96 -6.09
C LEU A 115 -2.83 3.82 -5.79
N ILE A 116 -2.11 3.94 -4.70
CA ILE A 116 -1.19 2.92 -4.19
C ILE A 116 -1.98 2.05 -3.22
N LEU A 117 -2.13 0.75 -3.52
CA LEU A 117 -2.95 -0.17 -2.74
C LEU A 117 -2.11 -1.12 -1.88
N CYS A 118 -2.38 -1.09 -0.58
CA CYS A 118 -1.92 -2.03 0.42
C CYS A 118 -3.14 -2.60 1.15
N ALA A 119 -3.64 -3.77 0.71
CA ALA A 119 -4.96 -4.26 1.08
C ALA A 119 -5.00 -5.77 1.26
N LEU A 120 -5.82 -6.27 2.15
CA LEU A 120 -6.05 -7.68 2.41
C LEU A 120 -7.55 -8.03 2.27
N TRP A 121 -7.91 -9.09 1.50
CA TRP A 121 -7.03 -10.02 0.79
C TRP A 121 -6.88 -9.60 -0.67
N THR A 122 -5.81 -10.04 -1.31
CA THR A 122 -5.50 -9.69 -2.72
C THR A 122 -6.67 -9.97 -3.67
N GLU A 123 -7.31 -11.12 -3.54
CA GLU A 123 -8.40 -11.57 -4.43
C GLU A 123 -9.76 -10.93 -4.16
N ILE A 124 -9.94 -10.26 -3.01
CA ILE A 124 -11.20 -9.62 -2.59
C ILE A 124 -11.01 -8.11 -2.44
N CYS A 125 -10.67 -7.63 -1.25
CA CYS A 125 -10.70 -6.20 -0.94
C CYS A 125 -9.71 -5.39 -1.81
N MET A 126 -8.53 -5.94 -2.10
CA MET A 126 -7.60 -5.31 -3.05
C MET A 126 -8.14 -5.35 -4.48
N ALA A 127 -8.52 -6.53 -4.96
CA ALA A 127 -8.92 -6.68 -6.36
C ALA A 127 -10.19 -5.92 -6.71
N PHE A 128 -11.20 -5.92 -5.83
CA PHE A 128 -12.48 -5.25 -6.11
C PHE A 128 -12.31 -3.74 -6.14
N ALA A 129 -11.66 -3.17 -5.13
CA ALA A 129 -11.34 -1.74 -5.11
C ALA A 129 -10.50 -1.31 -6.32
N ALA A 130 -9.48 -2.11 -6.68
CA ALA A 130 -8.64 -1.84 -7.85
C ALA A 130 -9.43 -1.83 -9.16
N LEU A 131 -10.35 -2.80 -9.35
CA LEU A 131 -11.15 -2.90 -10.58
C LEU A 131 -12.10 -1.72 -10.75
N ASP A 132 -12.76 -1.30 -9.67
CA ASP A 132 -13.69 -0.16 -9.75
C ASP A 132 -12.94 1.17 -9.90
N ALA A 133 -11.83 1.34 -9.18
CA ALA A 133 -10.97 2.51 -9.35
C ALA A 133 -10.47 2.65 -10.81
N LEU A 134 -10.02 1.55 -11.42
CA LEU A 134 -9.60 1.53 -12.83
C LEU A 134 -10.74 1.93 -13.78
N ARG A 135 -11.97 1.47 -13.52
CA ARG A 135 -13.16 1.85 -14.32
C ARG A 135 -13.52 3.33 -14.19
N GLU A 136 -13.23 3.95 -13.04
CA GLU A 136 -13.39 5.39 -12.84
C GLU A 136 -12.21 6.22 -13.39
N GLY A 137 -11.21 5.57 -13.98
CA GLY A 137 -10.09 6.23 -14.65
C GLY A 137 -8.90 6.57 -13.74
N TYR A 138 -8.85 5.99 -12.54
CA TYR A 138 -7.64 6.04 -11.72
C TYR A 138 -6.54 5.13 -12.30
N GLU A 139 -5.31 5.48 -12.03
CA GLU A 139 -4.15 4.61 -12.21
C GLU A 139 -3.89 3.86 -10.90
N VAL A 140 -3.82 2.53 -10.92
CA VAL A 140 -3.81 1.71 -9.72
C VAL A 140 -2.51 0.92 -9.60
N TYR A 141 -1.86 1.02 -8.43
CA TYR A 141 -0.55 0.46 -8.13
C TYR A 141 -0.63 -0.47 -6.90
N PRO A 142 -0.95 -1.77 -7.07
CA PRO A 142 -0.88 -2.73 -5.97
C PRO A 142 0.57 -2.92 -5.53
N VAL A 143 0.85 -2.82 -4.22
CA VAL A 143 2.18 -3.09 -3.66
C VAL A 143 2.29 -4.59 -3.42
N VAL A 144 2.84 -5.34 -4.39
CA VAL A 144 2.72 -6.80 -4.48
C VAL A 144 3.35 -7.58 -3.33
N ASP A 145 4.33 -7.02 -2.68
CA ASP A 145 4.99 -7.58 -1.50
C ASP A 145 4.42 -7.07 -0.16
N ALA A 146 3.37 -6.23 -0.23
CA ALA A 146 2.56 -5.75 0.89
C ALA A 146 1.06 -6.00 0.67
N ILE A 147 0.71 -7.04 -0.07
CA ILE A 147 -0.64 -7.62 -0.21
C ILE A 147 -0.54 -9.15 -0.10
N GLY A 148 -1.59 -9.80 0.41
CA GLY A 148 -1.59 -11.24 0.60
C GLY A 148 -2.97 -11.86 0.35
N GLY A 149 -2.99 -13.10 -0.10
CA GLY A 149 -4.20 -13.86 -0.40
C GLY A 149 -4.35 -15.10 0.47
N THR A 150 -5.54 -15.69 0.46
CA THR A 150 -5.91 -16.88 1.25
C THR A 150 -5.23 -18.15 0.76
N SER A 151 -4.74 -18.15 -0.47
CA SER A 151 -3.82 -19.16 -1.04
C SER A 151 -2.92 -18.49 -2.07
N LEU A 152 -1.86 -19.18 -2.49
CA LEU A 152 -1.00 -18.69 -3.56
C LEU A 152 -1.76 -18.53 -4.89
N GLU A 153 -2.66 -19.47 -5.18
CA GLU A 153 -3.50 -19.46 -6.38
C GLU A 153 -4.49 -18.32 -6.36
N ALA A 154 -5.15 -18.06 -5.21
CA ALA A 154 -6.09 -16.96 -5.02
C ALA A 154 -5.38 -15.61 -5.19
N HIS A 155 -4.23 -15.43 -4.54
CA HIS A 155 -3.38 -14.24 -4.69
C HIS A 155 -3.00 -13.99 -6.15
N ARG A 156 -2.48 -15.02 -6.83
CA ARG A 156 -2.08 -14.91 -8.25
C ARG A 156 -3.27 -14.58 -9.16
N ALA A 157 -4.41 -15.21 -8.93
CA ALA A 157 -5.62 -14.97 -9.71
C ALA A 157 -6.14 -13.52 -9.51
N GLY A 158 -6.19 -13.05 -8.26
CA GLY A 158 -6.57 -11.67 -7.93
C GLY A 158 -5.65 -10.63 -8.57
N LEU A 159 -4.34 -10.80 -8.40
CA LEU A 159 -3.35 -9.92 -8.99
C LEU A 159 -3.39 -9.93 -10.52
N GLN A 160 -3.46 -11.11 -11.14
CA GLN A 160 -3.53 -11.24 -12.60
C GLN A 160 -4.81 -10.58 -13.17
N ARG A 161 -5.93 -10.70 -12.44
CA ARG A 161 -7.19 -10.05 -12.83
C ARG A 161 -7.06 -8.53 -12.86
N THR A 162 -6.46 -7.94 -11.85
CA THR A 162 -6.27 -6.48 -11.76
C THR A 162 -5.25 -5.98 -12.80
N VAL A 163 -4.16 -6.71 -13.02
CA VAL A 163 -3.16 -6.39 -14.06
C VAL A 163 -3.78 -6.39 -15.46
N ARG A 164 -4.61 -7.38 -15.78
CA ARG A 164 -5.33 -7.41 -17.06
C ARG A 164 -6.32 -6.26 -17.23
N ALA A 165 -6.82 -5.70 -16.14
CA ALA A 165 -7.68 -4.53 -16.15
C ALA A 165 -6.91 -3.20 -16.24
N GLY A 166 -5.57 -3.23 -16.12
CA GLY A 166 -4.69 -2.06 -16.26
C GLY A 166 -3.93 -1.65 -15.00
N ALA A 167 -4.02 -2.40 -13.90
CA ALA A 167 -3.22 -2.13 -12.71
C ALA A 167 -1.73 -2.34 -13.00
N GLN A 168 -0.89 -1.54 -12.35
CA GLN A 168 0.58 -1.56 -12.48
C GLN A 168 1.21 -2.05 -11.16
N PRO A 169 1.59 -3.33 -11.06
CA PRO A 169 2.21 -3.87 -9.85
C PRO A 169 3.53 -3.17 -9.52
N ILE A 170 3.74 -2.88 -8.25
CA ILE A 170 4.97 -2.25 -7.75
C ILE A 170 5.39 -2.96 -6.44
N SER A 171 6.69 -3.01 -6.15
CA SER A 171 7.18 -3.39 -4.82
C SER A 171 7.31 -2.18 -3.90
N TRP A 172 7.33 -2.40 -2.57
CA TRP A 172 7.48 -1.31 -1.63
C TRP A 172 8.83 -0.57 -1.80
N VAL A 173 9.90 -1.27 -2.15
CA VAL A 173 11.21 -0.66 -2.43
C VAL A 173 11.17 0.17 -3.72
N SER A 174 10.50 -0.32 -4.75
CA SER A 174 10.30 0.43 -6.00
C SER A 174 9.49 1.71 -5.74
N LEU A 175 8.44 1.61 -4.92
CA LEU A 175 7.66 2.78 -4.48
C LEU A 175 8.55 3.80 -3.76
N ALA A 176 9.39 3.35 -2.81
CA ALA A 176 10.32 4.24 -2.11
C ALA A 176 11.28 4.93 -3.09
N GLY A 177 11.78 4.21 -4.08
CA GLY A 177 12.64 4.76 -5.15
C GLY A 177 11.92 5.78 -6.02
N GLU A 178 10.65 5.53 -6.38
CA GLU A 178 9.85 6.49 -7.15
C GLU A 178 9.53 7.76 -6.38
N LEU A 179 9.27 7.68 -5.09
CA LEU A 179 9.02 8.83 -4.23
C LEU A 179 10.29 9.64 -3.98
N GLN A 180 11.44 9.00 -3.76
CA GLN A 180 12.71 9.68 -3.53
C GLN A 180 13.29 10.33 -4.79
N ARG A 181 13.34 9.60 -5.90
CA ARG A 181 13.84 10.05 -7.21
C ARG A 181 15.30 10.49 -7.27
N ASP A 182 15.81 11.16 -6.24
CA ASP A 182 17.11 11.81 -6.31
C ASP A 182 17.78 11.84 -4.92
N TRP A 183 19.00 11.35 -4.87
CA TRP A 183 19.84 11.40 -3.67
C TRP A 183 20.20 12.83 -3.23
N ALA A 184 20.04 13.83 -4.10
CA ALA A 184 20.25 15.22 -3.76
C ALA A 184 19.06 15.85 -3.00
N ARG A 185 17.92 15.15 -2.85
CA ARG A 185 16.79 15.56 -2.00
C ARG A 185 17.07 15.21 -0.55
N LEU A 186 17.98 15.97 0.05
CA LEU A 186 18.55 15.67 1.37
C LEU A 186 17.52 15.67 2.52
N GLU A 187 16.40 16.32 2.36
CA GLU A 187 15.30 16.35 3.33
C GLU A 187 14.63 14.98 3.54
N THR A 188 14.60 14.12 2.53
CA THR A 188 13.94 12.81 2.58
C THR A 188 14.93 11.62 2.59
N VAL A 189 16.19 11.83 2.24
CA VAL A 189 17.24 10.80 2.25
C VAL A 189 17.38 10.08 3.60
N PRO A 190 17.37 10.76 4.78
CA PRO A 190 17.47 10.06 6.06
C PRO A 190 16.34 9.04 6.26
N ALA A 191 15.11 9.38 5.93
CA ALA A 191 13.97 8.47 6.02
C ALA A 191 14.12 7.28 5.04
N LEU A 192 14.55 7.53 3.80
CA LEU A 192 14.83 6.46 2.84
C LEU A 192 15.87 5.49 3.35
N VAL A 193 17.01 6.01 3.84
CA VAL A 193 18.12 5.20 4.36
C VAL A 193 17.64 4.36 5.56
N GLU A 194 16.92 4.95 6.50
CA GLU A 194 16.39 4.25 7.66
C GLU A 194 15.43 3.12 7.25
N ILE A 195 14.44 3.42 6.39
CA ILE A 195 13.40 2.46 6.03
C ILE A 195 13.93 1.35 5.11
N VAL A 196 14.74 1.71 4.11
CA VAL A 196 15.15 0.77 3.05
C VAL A 196 16.47 0.08 3.37
N LEU A 197 17.48 0.83 3.83
CA LEU A 197 18.85 0.31 3.92
C LEU A 197 19.21 -0.21 5.30
N THR A 198 18.72 0.40 6.39
CA THR A 198 19.15 0.05 7.75
C THR A 198 18.29 -1.06 8.33
N ASP A 199 16.98 -0.98 8.17
CA ASP A 199 16.06 -1.91 8.84
C ASP A 199 15.90 -3.25 8.10
N ARG A 200 16.24 -3.30 6.81
CA ARG A 200 15.92 -4.46 6.00
C ARG A 200 17.03 -5.06 5.17
N LEU A 201 17.63 -4.29 4.28
CA LEU A 201 18.62 -4.89 3.38
C LEU A 201 19.84 -5.40 4.12
N LEU A 202 20.19 -4.79 5.25
CA LEU A 202 21.35 -5.23 6.07
C LEU A 202 20.99 -6.38 7.03
N LYS A 203 19.76 -6.50 7.52
CA LYS A 203 19.34 -7.60 8.38
C LYS A 203 19.03 -8.89 7.60
N GLU A 204 18.44 -8.77 6.42
CA GLU A 204 18.14 -9.93 5.55
C GLU A 204 19.38 -10.53 4.91
N SER A 205 20.45 -9.75 4.71
CA SER A 205 21.75 -10.28 4.20
C SER A 205 22.46 -11.24 5.20
N THR A 206 22.05 -11.23 6.46
CA THR A 206 22.57 -12.16 7.48
C THR A 206 21.74 -13.44 7.63
N GLU A 207 20.56 -13.52 7.03
CA GLU A 207 19.65 -14.68 7.11
C GLU A 207 19.57 -15.51 5.81
N VAL A 208 20.27 -15.12 4.75
CA VAL A 208 20.39 -15.96 3.57
C VAL A 208 21.37 -17.08 3.88
N GLU A 209 20.86 -18.21 4.41
CA GLU A 209 21.59 -19.47 4.40
C GLU A 209 21.93 -19.81 2.94
N ALA A 210 23.20 -20.13 2.70
CA ALA A 210 23.64 -20.56 1.39
C ALA A 210 22.82 -21.79 0.95
N PRO A 211 22.39 -21.86 -0.32
CA PRO A 211 21.70 -23.04 -0.81
C PRO A 211 22.60 -24.25 -0.66
N VAL A 212 22.07 -25.29 0.01
CA VAL A 212 22.69 -26.61 0.15
C VAL A 212 22.65 -27.30 -1.21
#